data_3b124e4564c7b8f4beebc3ab6624d702
#
_entry.id   3b124e4564c7b8f4beebc3ab6624d702
#
_cell.length_a   1.000
_cell.length_b   1.000
_cell.length_c   1.000
_cell.angle_alpha   90.00
_cell.angle_beta   90.00
_cell.angle_gamma   90.00
#
_symmetry.space_group_name_H-M   'P 1'
#
loop_
_entity.id
_entity.type
_entity.pdbx_description
1 polymer ?
#
loop_
_entity_poly.entity_id
_entity_poly.type
_entity_poly.pdbx_seq_one_letter_code
_entity_poly.pdbx_strand_id
1 'polypeptide(L)'
;MEAVAVVLAAGAGKRMGGSAKAALVLPDGRTFLAAVAASARAGGCRRVVVVVGRPHGHETRSAALAAGVTEIIENPDPDRGMTSSLAVALDRLDSRAVDVALAWPVDHALVRASTVVAILRASGRNLIVVPTSSGGRGGHPTAFGATLWPELRNAVALPEGARAVVRADRGRVVRVTASDPGAFFDIDTPDDLRNVGTGDTNRHRKT
;
A
#
# COMPACT_ATOMS: atom_id res chain seq x y z
N MET A 1 10.15 17.05 -4.19
CA MET A 1 8.92 16.25 -4.38
C MET A 1 8.45 15.79 -3.01
N GLU A 2 7.25 16.14 -2.64
CA GLU A 2 6.63 15.73 -1.38
C GLU A 2 5.82 14.46 -1.61
N ALA A 3 6.21 13.37 -0.94
CA ALA A 3 5.58 12.07 -1.08
C ALA A 3 4.97 11.60 0.24
N VAL A 4 3.78 11.02 0.18
CA VAL A 4 3.09 10.43 1.32
C VAL A 4 2.83 8.93 1.06
N ALA A 5 3.10 8.09 2.06
CA ALA A 5 2.66 6.70 2.04
C ALA A 5 1.24 6.60 2.62
N VAL A 6 0.31 6.11 1.82
CA VAL A 6 -1.07 5.83 2.23
C VAL A 6 -1.20 4.33 2.47
N VAL A 7 -1.11 3.93 3.74
CA VAL A 7 -1.20 2.53 4.15
C VAL A 7 -2.66 2.12 4.26
N LEU A 8 -3.08 1.20 3.42
CA LEU A 8 -4.45 0.71 3.33
C LEU A 8 -4.62 -0.49 4.27
N ALA A 9 -5.23 -0.26 5.44
CA ALA A 9 -5.34 -1.22 6.53
C ALA A 9 -6.79 -1.42 7.03
N ALA A 10 -7.78 -1.02 6.23
CA ALA A 10 -9.21 -1.11 6.59
C ALA A 10 -9.84 -2.49 6.29
N GLY A 11 -9.07 -3.45 5.79
CA GLY A 11 -9.59 -4.76 5.41
C GLY A 11 -9.94 -5.66 6.60
N ALA A 12 -10.98 -6.50 6.44
CA ALA A 12 -11.50 -7.38 7.49
C ALA A 12 -10.62 -8.60 7.83
N GLY A 13 -9.53 -8.84 7.12
CA GLY A 13 -8.58 -9.93 7.43
C GLY A 13 -9.17 -11.36 7.40
N LYS A 14 -10.23 -11.60 6.63
CA LYS A 14 -11.00 -12.86 6.66
C LYS A 14 -10.13 -14.11 6.47
N ARG A 15 -9.17 -14.07 5.55
CA ARG A 15 -8.23 -15.17 5.28
C ARG A 15 -7.17 -15.36 6.37
N MET A 16 -6.98 -14.37 7.24
CA MET A 16 -6.11 -14.40 8.42
C MET A 16 -6.88 -14.72 9.72
N GLY A 17 -7.99 -15.46 9.61
CA GLY A 17 -8.83 -15.79 10.76
C GLY A 17 -9.58 -14.59 11.34
N GLY A 18 -9.82 -13.53 10.56
CA GLY A 18 -10.49 -12.32 11.03
C GLY A 18 -9.60 -11.44 11.91
N SER A 19 -8.30 -11.45 11.70
CA SER A 19 -7.34 -10.64 12.48
C SER A 19 -7.04 -9.29 11.83
N ALA A 20 -6.72 -8.30 12.65
CA ALA A 20 -6.20 -7.00 12.21
C ALA A 20 -4.80 -7.18 11.57
N LYS A 21 -4.73 -7.27 10.23
CA LYS A 21 -3.44 -7.51 9.53
C LYS A 21 -2.33 -6.52 9.95
N ALA A 22 -2.70 -5.26 10.21
CA ALA A 22 -1.77 -4.23 10.64
C ALA A 22 -1.01 -4.58 11.94
N ALA A 23 -1.66 -5.34 12.84
CA ALA A 23 -1.12 -5.73 14.14
C ALA A 23 -0.40 -7.08 14.12
N LEU A 24 -0.47 -7.85 13.02
CA LEU A 24 0.24 -9.12 12.89
C LEU A 24 1.76 -8.90 12.94
N VAL A 25 2.46 -9.84 13.56
CA VAL A 25 3.89 -9.74 13.83
C VAL A 25 4.68 -10.58 12.83
N LEU A 26 5.66 -9.97 12.19
CA LEU A 26 6.64 -10.63 11.33
C LEU A 26 7.65 -11.44 12.18
N PRO A 27 8.40 -12.39 11.57
CA PRO A 27 9.43 -13.16 12.28
C PRO A 27 10.53 -12.31 12.94
N ASP A 28 10.74 -11.09 12.48
CA ASP A 28 11.69 -10.13 13.04
C ASP A 28 11.15 -9.32 14.24
N GLY A 29 9.92 -9.62 14.69
CA GLY A 29 9.27 -9.00 15.84
C GLY A 29 8.53 -7.70 15.54
N ARG A 30 8.62 -7.14 14.33
CA ARG A 30 7.87 -5.93 13.96
C ARG A 30 6.45 -6.27 13.54
N THR A 31 5.49 -5.39 13.82
CA THR A 31 4.17 -5.51 13.22
C THR A 31 4.23 -5.20 11.71
N PHE A 32 3.26 -5.70 10.92
CA PHE A 32 3.16 -5.38 9.50
C PHE A 32 3.18 -3.85 9.28
N LEU A 33 2.39 -3.13 10.07
CA LEU A 33 2.32 -1.69 9.95
C LEU A 33 3.65 -1.01 10.32
N ALA A 34 4.35 -1.48 11.36
CA ALA A 34 5.65 -0.95 11.73
C ALA A 34 6.69 -1.17 10.62
N ALA A 35 6.67 -2.34 9.97
CA ALA A 35 7.56 -2.65 8.86
C ALA A 35 7.28 -1.75 7.65
N VAL A 36 6.00 -1.58 7.26
CA VAL A 36 5.59 -0.69 6.16
C VAL A 36 5.99 0.75 6.46
N ALA A 37 5.68 1.26 7.66
CA ALA A 37 6.00 2.64 8.04
C ALA A 37 7.51 2.91 8.04
N ALA A 38 8.30 1.96 8.55
CA ALA A 38 9.77 2.05 8.54
C ALA A 38 10.33 2.09 7.11
N SER A 39 9.86 1.19 6.23
CA SER A 39 10.29 1.15 4.83
C SER A 39 9.87 2.41 4.06
N ALA A 40 8.68 2.94 4.32
CA ALA A 40 8.19 4.17 3.71
C ALA A 40 9.06 5.37 4.08
N ARG A 41 9.34 5.54 5.38
CA ARG A 41 10.18 6.64 5.87
C ARG A 41 11.63 6.53 5.36
N ALA A 42 12.22 5.35 5.46
CA ALA A 42 13.58 5.11 4.96
C ALA A 42 13.68 5.24 3.44
N GLY A 43 12.59 5.02 2.71
CA GLY A 43 12.49 5.21 1.27
C GLY A 43 12.25 6.64 0.82
N GLY A 44 12.00 7.59 1.75
CA GLY A 44 11.86 9.02 1.46
C GLY A 44 10.44 9.58 1.57
N CYS A 45 9.44 8.80 2.04
CA CYS A 45 8.13 9.36 2.39
C CYS A 45 8.24 10.11 3.71
N ARG A 46 8.03 11.43 3.68
CA ARG A 46 8.05 12.25 4.91
C ARG A 46 6.84 12.01 5.80
N ARG A 47 5.72 11.63 5.21
CA ARG A 47 4.46 11.37 5.90
C ARG A 47 4.00 9.95 5.64
N VAL A 48 3.42 9.33 6.67
CA VAL A 48 2.73 8.05 6.58
C VAL A 48 1.32 8.27 7.12
N VAL A 49 0.33 7.98 6.30
CA VAL A 49 -1.09 8.03 6.64
C VAL A 49 -1.62 6.60 6.67
N VAL A 50 -2.35 6.24 7.71
CA VAL A 50 -2.97 4.92 7.82
C VAL A 50 -4.48 5.03 7.69
N VAL A 51 -5.04 4.26 6.76
CA VAL A 51 -6.50 4.16 6.62
C VAL A 51 -6.98 2.94 7.39
N VAL A 52 -7.82 3.19 8.40
CA VAL A 52 -8.45 2.18 9.24
C VAL A 52 -9.92 2.02 8.86
N GLY A 53 -10.54 0.89 9.28
CA GLY A 53 -11.97 0.66 9.05
C GLY A 53 -12.46 -0.52 9.87
N ARG A 54 -13.79 -0.71 9.91
CA ARG A 54 -14.39 -1.85 10.59
C ARG A 54 -14.03 -3.17 9.90
N PRO A 55 -13.93 -4.31 10.67
CA PRO A 55 -14.16 -4.41 12.11
C PRO A 55 -12.95 -4.04 12.98
N HIS A 56 -11.73 -3.90 12.42
CA HIS A 56 -10.46 -3.83 13.15
C HIS A 56 -9.90 -2.40 13.31
N GLY A 57 -10.76 -1.39 13.25
CA GLY A 57 -10.33 0.02 13.31
C GLY A 57 -9.57 0.35 14.59
N HIS A 58 -9.99 -0.20 15.75
CA HIS A 58 -9.34 0.06 17.03
C HIS A 58 -7.94 -0.57 17.11
N GLU A 59 -7.81 -1.86 16.79
CA GLU A 59 -6.54 -2.59 16.82
C GLU A 59 -5.55 -2.01 15.81
N THR A 60 -6.03 -1.66 14.61
CA THR A 60 -5.20 -1.03 13.56
C THR A 60 -4.73 0.35 14.00
N ARG A 61 -5.58 1.14 14.67
CA ARG A 61 -5.20 2.43 15.24
C ARG A 61 -4.12 2.29 16.31
N SER A 62 -4.27 1.32 17.21
CA SER A 62 -3.27 1.03 18.24
C SER A 62 -1.92 0.64 17.63
N ALA A 63 -1.92 -0.22 16.61
CA ALA A 63 -0.71 -0.59 15.88
C ALA A 63 -0.07 0.62 15.16
N ALA A 64 -0.88 1.53 14.61
CA ALA A 64 -0.38 2.75 13.97
C ALA A 64 0.33 3.66 14.96
N LEU A 65 -0.29 3.93 16.11
CA LEU A 65 0.31 4.74 17.16
C LEU A 65 1.60 4.12 17.70
N ALA A 66 1.63 2.81 17.91
CA ALA A 66 2.84 2.08 18.33
C ALA A 66 3.97 2.16 17.27
N ALA A 67 3.63 2.26 15.99
CA ALA A 67 4.59 2.47 14.89
C ALA A 67 4.97 3.97 14.69
N GLY A 68 4.54 4.86 15.58
CA GLY A 68 4.78 6.30 15.49
C GLY A 68 4.04 6.97 14.33
N VAL A 69 2.89 6.42 13.90
CA VAL A 69 2.03 7.03 12.90
C VAL A 69 0.81 7.65 13.59
N THR A 70 0.70 8.97 13.49
CA THR A 70 -0.37 9.75 14.11
C THR A 70 -1.44 10.21 13.12
N GLU A 71 -1.13 10.19 11.83
CA GLU A 71 -2.08 10.51 10.77
C GLU A 71 -2.94 9.28 10.45
N ILE A 72 -4.10 9.19 11.08
CA ILE A 72 -5.01 8.05 10.96
C ILE A 72 -6.37 8.52 10.45
N ILE A 73 -6.81 7.93 9.36
CA ILE A 73 -8.07 8.27 8.69
C ILE A 73 -8.98 7.05 8.75
N GLU A 74 -10.24 7.26 9.09
CA GLU A 74 -11.23 6.19 9.08
C GLU A 74 -11.96 6.13 7.74
N ASN A 75 -12.03 4.95 7.14
CA ASN A 75 -12.94 4.67 6.04
C ASN A 75 -14.27 4.18 6.63
N PRO A 76 -15.37 4.92 6.47
CA PRO A 76 -16.66 4.55 7.04
C PRO A 76 -17.29 3.33 6.34
N ASP A 77 -16.87 3.05 5.10
CA ASP A 77 -17.41 1.96 4.28
C ASP A 77 -16.29 1.16 3.56
N PRO A 78 -15.53 0.34 4.32
CA PRO A 78 -14.42 -0.42 3.76
C PRO A 78 -14.87 -1.57 2.83
N ASP A 79 -16.14 -1.97 2.87
CA ASP A 79 -16.69 -3.03 2.03
C ASP A 79 -16.76 -2.62 0.55
N ARG A 80 -16.68 -1.32 0.24
CA ARG A 80 -16.51 -0.81 -1.13
C ARG A 80 -15.13 -1.09 -1.73
N GLY A 81 -14.27 -1.80 -1.00
CA GLY A 81 -12.97 -2.23 -1.46
C GLY A 81 -11.83 -1.23 -1.23
N MET A 82 -10.63 -1.65 -1.61
CA MET A 82 -9.38 -0.92 -1.32
C MET A 82 -9.34 0.49 -1.92
N THR A 83 -9.97 0.69 -3.09
CA THR A 83 -10.03 2.01 -3.75
C THR A 83 -10.80 3.02 -2.91
N SER A 84 -11.84 2.60 -2.17
CA SER A 84 -12.57 3.51 -1.28
C SER A 84 -11.67 4.03 -0.16
N SER A 85 -10.84 3.16 0.41
CA SER A 85 -9.86 3.55 1.44
C SER A 85 -8.83 4.54 0.89
N LEU A 86 -8.35 4.31 -0.33
CA LEU A 86 -7.44 5.26 -0.98
C LEU A 86 -8.12 6.61 -1.20
N ALA A 87 -9.34 6.63 -1.75
CA ALA A 87 -10.10 7.86 -2.01
C ALA A 87 -10.31 8.70 -0.75
N VAL A 88 -10.72 8.06 0.37
CA VAL A 88 -10.92 8.75 1.65
C VAL A 88 -9.61 9.39 2.16
N ALA A 89 -8.47 8.73 1.96
CA ALA A 89 -7.17 9.34 2.28
C ALA A 89 -6.86 10.54 1.37
N LEU A 90 -7.07 10.39 0.06
CA LEU A 90 -6.82 11.46 -0.91
C LEU A 90 -7.72 12.70 -0.68
N ASP A 91 -8.90 12.53 -0.09
CA ASP A 91 -9.79 13.64 0.29
C ASP A 91 -9.26 14.46 1.46
N ARG A 92 -8.39 13.87 2.28
CA ARG A 92 -7.77 14.52 3.44
C ARG A 92 -6.38 15.10 3.13
N LEU A 93 -5.82 14.75 1.99
CA LEU A 93 -4.52 15.24 1.55
C LEU A 93 -4.70 16.47 0.65
N ASP A 94 -3.89 17.52 0.91
CA ASP A 94 -3.82 18.67 0.02
C ASP A 94 -2.96 18.35 -1.20
N SER A 95 -3.60 18.23 -2.36
CA SER A 95 -2.91 17.97 -3.64
C SER A 95 -2.00 19.10 -4.10
N ARG A 96 -2.02 20.27 -3.44
CA ARG A 96 -1.08 21.37 -3.72
C ARG A 96 0.21 21.20 -2.93
N ALA A 97 0.13 20.61 -1.72
CA ALA A 97 1.26 20.39 -0.84
C ALA A 97 1.92 19.02 -1.03
N VAL A 98 1.18 18.03 -1.58
CA VAL A 98 1.67 16.66 -1.83
C VAL A 98 1.73 16.41 -3.33
N ASP A 99 2.86 15.93 -3.81
CA ASP A 99 3.06 15.62 -5.23
C ASP A 99 2.63 14.19 -5.59
N VAL A 100 2.84 13.24 -4.67
CA VAL A 100 2.65 11.81 -4.93
C VAL A 100 2.12 11.09 -3.69
N ALA A 101 1.12 10.23 -3.89
CA ALA A 101 0.64 9.29 -2.88
C ALA A 101 1.00 7.85 -3.27
N LEU A 102 1.67 7.12 -2.36
CA LEU A 102 1.94 5.70 -2.52
C LEU A 102 0.78 4.90 -1.91
N ALA A 103 -0.02 4.27 -2.75
CA ALA A 103 -1.05 3.33 -2.30
C ALA A 103 -0.39 2.01 -1.88
N TRP A 104 -0.38 1.75 -0.57
CA TRP A 104 0.35 0.64 0.03
C TRP A 104 -0.56 -0.27 0.86
N PRO A 105 -1.00 -1.43 0.34
CA PRO A 105 -1.71 -2.40 1.14
C PRO A 105 -0.82 -2.91 2.29
N VAL A 106 -1.36 -2.97 3.50
CA VAL A 106 -0.59 -3.29 4.71
C VAL A 106 0.00 -4.71 4.69
N ASP A 107 -0.57 -5.62 3.92
CA ASP A 107 -0.11 -7.00 3.74
C ASP A 107 1.15 -7.14 2.85
N HIS A 108 1.55 -6.10 2.14
CA HIS A 108 2.87 -5.99 1.51
C HIS A 108 3.92 -5.49 2.51
N ALA A 109 4.01 -6.14 3.66
CA ALA A 109 4.84 -5.71 4.79
C ALA A 109 6.36 -5.93 4.58
N LEU A 110 6.74 -6.67 3.54
CA LEU A 110 8.13 -7.04 3.24
C LEU A 110 8.81 -6.12 2.21
N VAL A 111 8.13 -5.10 1.72
CA VAL A 111 8.71 -4.17 0.74
C VAL A 111 9.89 -3.42 1.33
N ARG A 112 10.99 -3.43 0.61
CA ARG A 112 12.23 -2.77 1.03
C ARG A 112 12.21 -1.27 0.73
N ALA A 113 12.91 -0.49 1.55
CA ALA A 113 13.09 0.95 1.34
C ALA A 113 13.70 1.28 -0.03
N SER A 114 14.60 0.44 -0.56
CA SER A 114 15.19 0.62 -1.89
C SER A 114 14.16 0.62 -3.02
N THR A 115 13.10 -0.18 -2.90
CA THR A 115 11.97 -0.19 -3.85
C THR A 115 11.20 1.12 -3.79
N VAL A 116 10.96 1.65 -2.58
CA VAL A 116 10.32 2.95 -2.40
C VAL A 116 11.15 4.07 -3.03
N VAL A 117 12.47 4.08 -2.79
CA VAL A 117 13.40 5.03 -3.42
C VAL A 117 13.30 4.98 -4.95
N ALA A 118 13.30 3.77 -5.53
CA ALA A 118 13.21 3.60 -6.99
C ALA A 118 11.88 4.12 -7.55
N ILE A 119 10.77 3.84 -6.86
CA ILE A 119 9.45 4.35 -7.22
C ILE A 119 9.44 5.88 -7.17
N LEU A 120 9.89 6.48 -6.07
CA LEU A 120 9.86 7.93 -5.90
C LEU A 120 10.74 8.66 -6.91
N ARG A 121 11.90 8.10 -7.27
CA ARG A 121 12.76 8.66 -8.32
C ARG A 121 12.09 8.72 -9.70
N ALA A 122 11.21 7.78 -9.99
CA ALA A 122 10.47 7.71 -11.24
C ALA A 122 9.13 8.47 -11.20
N SER A 123 8.73 8.96 -10.03
CA SER A 123 7.42 9.58 -9.82
C SER A 123 7.35 11.02 -10.30
N GLY A 124 6.14 11.44 -10.62
CA GLY A 124 5.78 12.80 -11.00
C GLY A 124 4.30 13.05 -10.76
N ARG A 125 3.90 14.33 -10.74
CA ARG A 125 2.52 14.73 -10.40
C ARG A 125 1.45 14.17 -11.34
N ASN A 126 1.80 13.79 -12.55
CA ASN A 126 0.92 13.26 -13.59
C ASN A 126 1.22 11.79 -13.96
N LEU A 127 2.05 11.11 -13.17
CA LEU A 127 2.48 9.74 -13.45
C LEU A 127 1.91 8.74 -12.45
N ILE A 128 1.77 7.51 -12.94
CA ILE A 128 1.52 6.31 -12.13
C ILE A 128 2.80 5.48 -12.17
N VAL A 129 3.38 5.15 -11.02
CA VAL A 129 4.58 4.31 -10.99
C VAL A 129 4.28 2.99 -10.33
N VAL A 130 4.52 1.91 -11.07
CA VAL A 130 4.24 0.53 -10.63
C VAL A 130 5.55 -0.24 -10.56
N PRO A 131 5.94 -0.79 -9.39
CA PRO A 131 7.05 -1.72 -9.34
C PRO A 131 6.67 -2.97 -10.12
N THR A 132 7.60 -3.46 -10.94
CA THR A 132 7.32 -4.57 -11.86
C THR A 132 8.42 -5.61 -11.75
N SER A 133 8.05 -6.89 -11.64
CA SER A 133 9.01 -7.99 -11.66
C SER A 133 9.63 -8.16 -13.06
N SER A 134 10.71 -8.92 -13.14
CA SER A 134 11.33 -9.28 -14.44
C SER A 134 10.36 -9.99 -15.39
N GLY A 135 9.34 -10.69 -14.85
CA GLY A 135 8.27 -11.32 -15.62
C GLY A 135 7.09 -10.40 -15.95
N GLY A 136 7.18 -9.09 -15.69
CA GLY A 136 6.14 -8.11 -16.03
C GLY A 136 4.97 -8.01 -15.04
N ARG A 137 4.97 -8.78 -13.93
CA ARG A 137 3.94 -8.70 -12.87
C ARG A 137 4.08 -7.36 -12.14
N GLY A 138 2.99 -6.60 -12.05
CA GLY A 138 2.91 -5.40 -11.22
C GLY A 138 2.82 -5.73 -9.73
N GLY A 139 3.38 -4.86 -8.89
CA GLY A 139 3.42 -5.01 -7.44
C GLY A 139 3.02 -3.74 -6.69
N HIS A 140 3.33 -3.73 -5.39
CA HIS A 140 3.07 -2.61 -4.48
C HIS A 140 4.36 -2.12 -3.79
N PRO A 141 4.34 -0.87 -3.28
CA PRO A 141 3.29 0.14 -3.42
C PRO A 141 3.20 0.70 -4.84
N THR A 142 2.02 1.14 -5.24
CA THR A 142 1.83 1.90 -6.49
C THR A 142 1.78 3.39 -6.16
N ALA A 143 2.58 4.19 -6.85
CA ALA A 143 2.57 5.64 -6.69
C ALA A 143 1.61 6.29 -7.68
N PHE A 144 0.82 7.24 -7.19
CA PHE A 144 -0.11 8.04 -7.98
C PHE A 144 0.17 9.53 -7.80
N GLY A 145 0.48 10.19 -8.90
CA GLY A 145 0.67 11.64 -8.94
C GLY A 145 -0.60 12.42 -8.58
N ALA A 146 -0.43 13.57 -7.97
CA ALA A 146 -1.54 14.35 -7.39
C ALA A 146 -2.60 14.79 -8.42
N THR A 147 -2.23 14.99 -9.67
CA THR A 147 -3.19 15.35 -10.73
C THR A 147 -4.17 14.22 -11.08
N LEU A 148 -3.86 12.97 -10.70
CA LEU A 148 -4.67 11.79 -10.96
C LEU A 148 -5.67 11.48 -9.83
N TRP A 149 -5.59 12.19 -8.71
CA TRP A 149 -6.45 11.91 -7.54
C TRP A 149 -7.94 12.07 -7.81
N PRO A 150 -8.40 13.04 -8.61
CA PRO A 150 -9.82 13.11 -9.00
C PRO A 150 -10.30 11.84 -9.71
N GLU A 151 -9.48 11.27 -10.61
CA GLU A 151 -9.82 10.03 -11.32
C GLU A 151 -9.89 8.84 -10.34
N LEU A 152 -8.97 8.76 -9.36
CA LEU A 152 -8.98 7.71 -8.33
C LEU A 152 -10.22 7.77 -7.43
N ARG A 153 -10.68 8.97 -7.09
CA ARG A 153 -11.94 9.16 -6.33
C ARG A 153 -13.13 8.64 -7.12
N ASN A 154 -13.21 8.99 -8.39
CA ASN A 154 -14.29 8.52 -9.28
C ASN A 154 -14.23 7.00 -9.51
N ALA A 155 -13.03 6.41 -9.49
CA ALA A 155 -12.83 4.98 -9.68
C ALA A 155 -13.41 4.10 -8.56
N VAL A 156 -13.81 4.66 -7.43
CA VAL A 156 -14.53 3.94 -6.36
C VAL A 156 -15.84 3.33 -6.86
N ALA A 157 -16.47 3.93 -7.87
CA ALA A 157 -17.69 3.41 -8.50
C ALA A 157 -17.42 2.34 -9.56
N LEU A 158 -16.18 2.12 -9.95
CA LEU A 158 -15.81 1.18 -11.01
C LEU A 158 -15.50 -0.21 -10.45
N PRO A 159 -15.88 -1.31 -11.12
CA PRO A 159 -15.59 -2.68 -10.66
C PRO A 159 -14.09 -2.95 -10.46
N GLU A 160 -13.23 -2.37 -11.32
CA GLU A 160 -11.78 -2.55 -11.24
C GLU A 160 -11.10 -1.56 -10.28
N GLY A 161 -11.82 -0.57 -9.75
CA GLY A 161 -11.30 0.45 -8.86
C GLY A 161 -10.09 1.19 -9.45
N ALA A 162 -9.04 1.39 -8.66
CA ALA A 162 -7.83 2.08 -9.08
C ALA A 162 -7.13 1.43 -10.30
N ARG A 163 -7.35 0.13 -10.57
CA ARG A 163 -6.82 -0.54 -11.77
C ARG A 163 -7.39 0.06 -13.05
N ALA A 164 -8.63 0.55 -13.03
CA ALA A 164 -9.22 1.24 -14.17
C ALA A 164 -8.42 2.50 -14.55
N VAL A 165 -7.99 3.28 -13.55
CA VAL A 165 -7.15 4.47 -13.76
C VAL A 165 -5.78 4.09 -14.37
N VAL A 166 -5.17 3.00 -13.87
CA VAL A 166 -3.89 2.48 -14.41
C VAL A 166 -4.03 2.04 -15.87
N ARG A 167 -5.19 1.51 -16.27
CA ARG A 167 -5.45 0.99 -17.62
C ARG A 167 -5.91 2.06 -18.60
N ALA A 168 -6.52 3.13 -18.12
CA ALA A 168 -7.13 4.17 -18.94
C ALA A 168 -6.13 4.87 -19.87
N ASP A 169 -4.91 5.10 -19.38
CA ASP A 169 -3.86 5.74 -20.16
C ASP A 169 -2.49 5.15 -19.83
N ARG A 170 -1.98 4.31 -20.72
CA ARG A 170 -0.67 3.66 -20.57
C ARG A 170 0.50 4.64 -20.69
N GLY A 171 0.32 5.79 -21.32
CA GLY A 171 1.34 6.83 -21.45
C GLY A 171 1.71 7.47 -20.11
N ARG A 172 0.82 7.38 -19.10
CA ARG A 172 1.08 7.87 -17.74
C ARG A 172 1.70 6.82 -16.82
N VAL A 173 1.85 5.57 -17.27
CA VAL A 173 2.32 4.47 -16.43
C VAL A 173 3.80 4.23 -16.65
N VAL A 174 4.59 4.50 -15.61
CA VAL A 174 6.01 4.15 -15.55
C VAL A 174 6.16 2.84 -14.79
N ARG A 175 6.87 1.88 -15.39
CA ARG A 175 7.19 0.59 -14.78
C ARG A 175 8.62 0.59 -14.30
N VAL A 176 8.81 0.36 -12.99
CA VAL A 176 10.14 0.28 -12.37
C VAL A 176 10.44 -1.17 -12.06
N THR A 177 11.46 -1.74 -12.72
CA THR A 177 11.88 -3.09 -12.42
C THR A 177 12.42 -3.18 -10.99
N ALA A 178 11.82 -4.07 -10.19
CA ALA A 178 12.21 -4.30 -8.81
C ALA A 178 12.63 -5.78 -8.63
N SER A 179 13.79 -5.97 -8.04
CA SER A 179 14.29 -7.30 -7.59
C SER A 179 13.89 -7.60 -6.15
N ASP A 180 12.89 -6.90 -5.63
CA ASP A 180 12.37 -7.03 -4.27
C ASP A 180 11.15 -7.96 -4.25
N PRO A 181 11.28 -9.20 -3.73
CA PRO A 181 10.15 -10.12 -3.67
C PRO A 181 8.96 -9.57 -2.85
N GLY A 182 9.24 -8.75 -1.83
CA GLY A 182 8.20 -8.16 -0.97
C GLY A 182 7.23 -7.25 -1.72
N ALA A 183 7.66 -6.67 -2.85
CA ALA A 183 6.76 -5.85 -3.67
C ALA A 183 5.67 -6.68 -4.38
N PHE A 184 5.86 -7.99 -4.50
CA PHE A 184 5.01 -8.92 -5.24
C PHE A 184 4.38 -10.00 -4.36
N PHE A 185 4.65 -9.97 -3.07
CA PHE A 185 4.20 -10.95 -2.10
C PHE A 185 3.30 -10.27 -1.07
N ASP A 186 2.03 -10.65 -1.07
CA ASP A 186 1.03 -10.29 -0.07
C ASP A 186 0.92 -11.40 0.98
N ILE A 187 0.97 -11.04 2.25
CA ILE A 187 0.80 -11.97 3.36
C ILE A 187 -0.70 -12.05 3.69
N ASP A 188 -1.38 -12.99 3.07
CA ASP A 188 -2.84 -13.11 3.12
C ASP A 188 -3.36 -14.24 4.02
N THR A 189 -2.52 -15.22 4.29
CA THR A 189 -2.86 -16.41 5.08
C THR A 189 -1.83 -16.68 6.19
N PRO A 190 -2.18 -17.44 7.25
CA PRO A 190 -1.21 -17.87 8.25
C PRO A 190 -0.03 -18.66 7.66
N ASP A 191 -0.26 -19.39 6.55
CA ASP A 191 0.81 -20.11 5.85
C ASP A 191 1.81 -19.15 5.21
N ASP A 192 1.31 -18.07 4.57
CA ASP A 192 2.19 -17.04 4.01
C ASP A 192 3.10 -16.45 5.09
N LEU A 193 2.52 -16.14 6.26
CA LEU A 193 3.27 -15.58 7.37
C LEU A 193 4.35 -16.56 7.90
N ARG A 194 4.03 -17.86 7.99
CA ARG A 194 5.02 -18.88 8.37
C ARG A 194 6.16 -18.98 7.36
N ASN A 195 5.84 -18.90 6.07
CA ASN A 195 6.82 -19.02 4.99
C ASN A 195 7.78 -17.82 4.90
N VAL A 196 7.40 -16.65 5.40
CA VAL A 196 8.31 -15.49 5.52
C VAL A 196 9.54 -15.84 6.36
N GLY A 197 9.37 -16.60 7.45
CA GLY A 197 10.47 -17.02 8.35
C GLY A 197 11.43 -18.05 7.75
N THR A 198 10.97 -18.82 6.75
CA THR A 198 11.77 -19.89 6.11
C THR A 198 12.46 -19.45 4.82
N GLY A 199 12.24 -18.21 4.37
CA GLY A 199 12.78 -17.70 3.10
C GLY A 199 12.10 -18.25 1.85
N ASP A 200 11.05 -19.07 1.98
CA ASP A 200 10.31 -19.66 0.86
C ASP A 200 9.15 -18.78 0.38
N THR A 201 9.50 -17.61 -0.14
CA THR A 201 8.52 -16.67 -0.74
C THR A 201 8.13 -17.04 -2.18
N ASN A 202 8.48 -18.24 -2.65
CA ASN A 202 8.42 -18.62 -4.08
C ASN A 202 7.11 -19.34 -4.49
N ARG A 203 6.14 -19.57 -3.58
CA ARG A 203 4.95 -20.39 -3.85
C ARG A 203 3.83 -19.71 -4.67
N HIS A 204 3.84 -18.39 -4.85
CA HIS A 204 2.83 -17.72 -5.66
C HIS A 204 3.17 -17.64 -7.17
N ARG A 205 3.88 -18.66 -7.70
CA ARG A 205 4.10 -18.85 -9.14
C ARG A 205 2.98 -19.69 -9.77
N LYS A 206 1.69 -19.46 -9.49
CA LYS A 206 0.64 -20.14 -10.25
C LYS A 206 -0.45 -19.15 -10.68
N THR A 207 -0.51 -19.04 -12.00
CA THR A 207 -1.51 -18.52 -12.96
C THR A 207 -1.75 -17.05 -12.96
#